data_e9074ccbdeb35b51fab82fe4064b6e77
#
_entry.id   e9074ccbdeb35b51fab82fe4064b6e77
#
_cell.length_a   1.000
_cell.length_b   1.000
_cell.length_c   1.000
_cell.angle_alpha   90.00
_cell.angle_beta   90.00
_cell.angle_gamma   90.00
#
_symmetry.space_group_name_H-M   'P 1'
#
loop_
_entity.id
_entity.type
_entity.pdbx_description
1 polymer ?
#
loop_
_entity_poly.entity_id
_entity_poly.type
_entity_poly.pdbx_seq_one_letter_code
_entity_poly.pdbx_strand_id
1 'polypeptide(L)'
;MPKAIFTAALTGGIHTPTMSPYLPITPDQLAEHAIAAYQAGAAVAHVHVRNPETGMPTPDQELFGQVLTKVKSKCDMILCTTTGGGLGQTPEQRVTVVSKYKPEIASFNMGSMNFAIFPLLDKMKEFKFPWEKMYLEASEDAIFPNTFKSMRTFLKIFYENETKPELEVYDAGMINNIAFLVQRGLMKTPIYIQFVLGILGGMAATVENLVFLYDSACRMIGEKNFVWSVCAAGRFEMPMCTHGLLMGGNARVGMEDALSVSKGVPAKSNADLIAKIIRIAKEFDIEPATPAEARQMLGLKGIGKVAY
;
A
#
# COMPACT_ATOMS: atom_id res chain seq x y z
N MET A 1 -17.48 -15.53 -12.88
CA MET A 1 -17.05 -14.14 -13.11
C MET A 1 -15.63 -13.99 -12.59
N PRO A 2 -14.77 -13.22 -13.25
CA PRO A 2 -13.44 -12.94 -12.73
C PRO A 2 -13.54 -12.24 -11.37
N LYS A 3 -12.59 -12.52 -10.47
CA LYS A 3 -12.55 -11.91 -9.14
C LYS A 3 -11.29 -11.05 -8.99
N ALA A 4 -11.42 -9.91 -8.35
CA ALA A 4 -10.30 -9.03 -8.04
C ALA A 4 -10.18 -8.76 -6.55
N ILE A 5 -8.94 -8.66 -6.06
CA ILE A 5 -8.64 -8.24 -4.70
C ILE A 5 -8.72 -6.72 -4.62
N PHE A 6 -9.51 -6.20 -3.70
CA PHE A 6 -9.56 -4.78 -3.38
C PHE A 6 -8.84 -4.54 -2.06
N THR A 7 -7.83 -3.67 -2.09
CA THR A 7 -7.07 -3.25 -0.93
C THR A 7 -7.48 -1.83 -0.51
N ALA A 8 -7.79 -1.65 0.77
CA ALA A 8 -8.04 -0.34 1.36
C ALA A 8 -6.76 0.21 1.98
N ALA A 9 -6.18 1.27 1.40
CA ALA A 9 -5.00 1.95 1.95
C ALA A 9 -5.44 3.05 2.92
N LEU A 10 -5.32 2.80 4.25
CA LEU A 10 -6.07 3.52 5.26
C LEU A 10 -5.66 4.99 5.43
N THR A 11 -4.37 5.28 5.59
CA THR A 11 -3.92 6.61 6.01
C THR A 11 -2.56 7.03 5.45
N GLY A 12 -1.63 6.07 5.25
CA GLY A 12 -0.29 6.32 4.70
C GLY A 12 0.56 7.35 5.44
N GLY A 13 1.59 7.85 4.75
CA GLY A 13 2.47 8.91 5.22
C GLY A 13 2.43 10.18 4.36
N ILE A 14 1.75 10.18 3.21
CA ILE A 14 1.74 11.31 2.26
C ILE A 14 0.85 12.45 2.73
N HIS A 15 -0.40 12.13 3.07
CA HIS A 15 -1.37 13.12 3.48
C HIS A 15 -1.17 13.52 4.95
N THR A 16 -1.31 14.83 5.22
CA THR A 16 -1.21 15.39 6.57
C THR A 16 -2.59 15.75 7.14
N PRO A 17 -2.73 15.91 8.47
CA PRO A 17 -4.02 16.22 9.11
C PRO A 17 -4.70 17.49 8.61
N THR A 18 -3.95 18.44 8.07
CA THR A 18 -4.50 19.67 7.46
C THR A 18 -5.24 19.36 6.15
N MET A 19 -4.82 18.36 5.38
CA MET A 19 -5.34 18.07 4.05
C MET A 19 -6.75 17.48 4.07
N SER A 20 -7.13 16.78 5.15
CA SER A 20 -8.49 16.24 5.31
C SER A 20 -8.88 16.08 6.78
N PRO A 21 -10.06 16.56 7.19
CA PRO A 21 -10.59 16.31 8.55
C PRO A 21 -11.03 14.85 8.75
N TYR A 22 -11.12 14.07 7.67
CA TYR A 22 -11.58 12.68 7.68
C TYR A 22 -10.42 11.67 7.66
N LEU A 23 -9.14 12.14 7.57
CA LEU A 23 -7.98 11.26 7.57
C LEU A 23 -7.91 10.50 8.91
N PRO A 24 -7.94 9.16 8.94
CA PRO A 24 -7.88 8.42 10.18
C PRO A 24 -6.48 8.51 10.81
N ILE A 25 -6.42 8.87 12.09
CA ILE A 25 -5.17 9.13 12.83
C ILE A 25 -5.00 8.15 13.98
N THR A 26 -6.02 8.01 14.83
CA THR A 26 -5.94 7.15 16.02
C THR A 26 -6.10 5.67 15.67
N PRO A 27 -5.59 4.75 16.52
CA PRO A 27 -5.79 3.32 16.30
C PRO A 27 -7.27 2.92 16.19
N ASP A 28 -8.16 3.61 16.92
CA ASP A 28 -9.61 3.36 16.83
C ASP A 28 -10.17 3.77 15.48
N GLN A 29 -9.85 4.97 15.00
CA GLN A 29 -10.26 5.44 13.69
C GLN A 29 -9.72 4.54 12.57
N LEU A 30 -8.45 4.11 12.66
CA LEU A 30 -7.84 3.20 11.69
C LEU A 30 -8.57 1.84 11.65
N ALA A 31 -8.90 1.29 12.83
CA ALA A 31 -9.64 0.04 12.91
C ALA A 31 -11.08 0.19 12.38
N GLU A 32 -11.77 1.27 12.72
CA GLU A 32 -13.12 1.59 12.19
C GLU A 32 -13.10 1.70 10.66
N HIS A 33 -12.13 2.44 10.09
CA HIS A 33 -11.98 2.58 8.64
C HIS A 33 -11.66 1.24 7.95
N ALA A 34 -10.85 0.38 8.57
CA ALA A 34 -10.56 -0.96 8.06
C ALA A 34 -11.82 -1.84 8.04
N ILE A 35 -12.56 -1.88 9.16
CA ILE A 35 -13.78 -2.66 9.30
C ILE A 35 -14.86 -2.17 8.32
N ALA A 36 -15.06 -0.86 8.20
CA ALA A 36 -15.99 -0.29 7.23
C ALA A 36 -15.59 -0.62 5.77
N ALA A 37 -14.29 -0.58 5.44
CA ALA A 37 -13.79 -0.98 4.13
C ALA A 37 -14.00 -2.47 3.86
N TYR A 38 -13.80 -3.34 4.87
CA TYR A 38 -14.16 -4.76 4.79
C TYR A 38 -15.64 -4.97 4.48
N GLN A 39 -16.52 -4.27 5.20
CA GLN A 39 -17.98 -4.33 4.96
C GLN A 39 -18.36 -3.83 3.56
N ALA A 40 -17.59 -2.89 3.01
CA ALA A 40 -17.76 -2.41 1.63
C ALA A 40 -17.18 -3.38 0.58
N GLY A 41 -16.49 -4.46 0.98
CA GLY A 41 -15.98 -5.52 0.11
C GLY A 41 -14.47 -5.55 -0.10
N ALA A 42 -13.67 -4.80 0.67
CA ALA A 42 -12.22 -4.92 0.63
C ALA A 42 -11.76 -6.23 1.30
N ALA A 43 -10.86 -6.97 0.66
CA ALA A 43 -10.25 -8.17 1.23
C ALA A 43 -9.00 -7.86 2.06
N VAL A 44 -8.31 -6.77 1.76
CA VAL A 44 -7.03 -6.37 2.36
C VAL A 44 -7.12 -4.93 2.86
N ALA A 45 -6.52 -4.64 4.03
CA ALA A 45 -6.22 -3.27 4.45
C ALA A 45 -4.70 -3.05 4.53
N HIS A 46 -4.20 -1.99 3.88
CA HIS A 46 -2.84 -1.52 4.04
C HIS A 46 -2.77 -0.54 5.22
N VAL A 47 -1.92 -0.87 6.19
CA VAL A 47 -1.91 -0.25 7.52
C VAL A 47 -0.63 0.52 7.77
N HIS A 48 -0.76 1.82 7.96
CA HIS A 48 0.17 2.70 8.63
C HIS A 48 -0.40 3.11 9.99
N VAL A 49 0.45 3.55 10.90
CA VAL A 49 0.02 4.15 12.16
C VAL A 49 0.58 5.56 12.31
N ARG A 50 -0.12 6.37 13.09
CA ARG A 50 0.21 7.78 13.32
C ARG A 50 0.21 8.07 14.82
N ASN A 51 0.99 9.05 15.23
CA ASN A 51 0.90 9.59 16.58
C ASN A 51 -0.53 10.13 16.82
N PRO A 52 -1.26 9.64 17.82
CA PRO A 52 -2.66 10.02 18.04
C PRO A 52 -2.90 11.50 18.33
N GLU A 53 -1.91 12.20 18.90
CA GLU A 53 -2.03 13.61 19.28
C GLU A 53 -1.71 14.56 18.12
N THR A 54 -0.72 14.22 17.31
CA THR A 54 -0.20 15.10 16.27
C THR A 54 -0.56 14.67 14.85
N GLY A 55 -0.98 13.42 14.66
CA GLY A 55 -1.22 12.82 13.34
C GLY A 55 0.06 12.54 12.53
N MET A 56 1.25 12.75 13.09
CA MET A 56 2.51 12.47 12.41
C MET A 56 2.69 10.97 12.19
N PRO A 57 3.08 10.50 10.98
CA PRO A 57 3.40 9.10 10.76
C PRO A 57 4.47 8.59 11.73
N THR A 58 4.29 7.40 12.27
CA THR A 58 5.19 6.82 13.28
C THR A 58 5.38 5.32 13.06
N PRO A 59 6.54 4.73 13.40
CA PRO A 59 6.77 3.28 13.39
C PRO A 59 6.38 2.61 14.72
N ASP A 60 5.62 3.25 15.57
CA ASP A 60 5.29 2.76 16.91
C ASP A 60 4.58 1.41 16.85
N GLN A 61 5.24 0.41 17.43
CA GLN A 61 4.79 -0.98 17.38
C GLN A 61 3.54 -1.24 18.23
N GLU A 62 3.34 -0.50 19.31
CA GLU A 62 2.16 -0.67 20.16
C GLU A 62 0.90 -0.16 19.45
N LEU A 63 1.02 0.94 18.69
CA LEU A 63 -0.08 1.45 17.89
C LEU A 63 -0.44 0.46 16.76
N PHE A 64 0.55 -0.19 16.12
CA PHE A 64 0.28 -1.29 15.18
C PHE A 64 -0.50 -2.41 15.87
N GLY A 65 -0.04 -2.87 17.04
CA GLY A 65 -0.71 -3.93 17.80
C GLY A 65 -2.16 -3.62 18.12
N GLN A 66 -2.46 -2.38 18.52
CA GLN A 66 -3.83 -1.94 18.79
C GLN A 66 -4.73 -2.03 17.55
N VAL A 67 -4.28 -1.53 16.39
CA VAL A 67 -5.04 -1.60 15.13
C VAL A 67 -5.26 -3.04 14.71
N LEU A 68 -4.17 -3.83 14.62
CA LEU A 68 -4.19 -5.20 14.12
C LEU A 68 -5.12 -6.08 14.95
N THR A 69 -4.99 -6.03 16.27
CA THR A 69 -5.82 -6.82 17.21
C THR A 69 -7.29 -6.41 17.14
N LYS A 70 -7.59 -5.10 17.08
CA LYS A 70 -8.97 -4.62 16.97
C LYS A 70 -9.65 -5.10 15.70
N VAL A 71 -8.99 -4.97 14.54
CA VAL A 71 -9.57 -5.40 13.26
C VAL A 71 -9.78 -6.91 13.26
N LYS A 72 -8.76 -7.70 13.65
CA LYS A 72 -8.85 -9.17 13.72
C LYS A 72 -9.97 -9.65 14.62
N SER A 73 -10.26 -8.94 15.72
CA SER A 73 -11.35 -9.30 16.63
C SER A 73 -12.76 -9.11 16.03
N LYS A 74 -12.88 -8.39 14.90
CA LYS A 74 -14.16 -8.00 14.30
C LYS A 74 -14.42 -8.60 12.93
N CYS A 75 -13.36 -8.90 12.17
CA CYS A 75 -13.51 -9.43 10.81
C CYS A 75 -12.28 -10.23 10.37
N ASP A 76 -12.44 -10.97 9.26
CA ASP A 76 -11.41 -11.84 8.66
C ASP A 76 -10.53 -11.11 7.62
N MET A 77 -10.47 -9.77 7.68
CA MET A 77 -9.69 -8.97 6.75
C MET A 77 -8.20 -9.28 6.83
N ILE A 78 -7.54 -9.34 5.68
CA ILE A 78 -6.08 -9.47 5.58
C ILE A 78 -5.46 -8.11 5.90
N LEU A 79 -4.46 -8.07 6.82
CA LEU A 79 -3.79 -6.85 7.20
C LEU A 79 -2.38 -6.83 6.62
N CYS A 80 -2.15 -5.91 5.65
CA CYS A 80 -0.86 -5.62 5.05
C CYS A 80 -0.18 -4.49 5.84
N THR A 81 0.82 -4.80 6.65
CA THR A 81 1.54 -3.76 7.39
C THR A 81 2.57 -3.07 6.51
N THR A 82 2.70 -1.76 6.65
CA THR A 82 3.78 -1.03 5.98
C THR A 82 5.15 -1.40 6.53
N THR A 83 6.16 -1.42 5.65
CA THR A 83 7.59 -1.33 6.01
C THR A 83 8.24 -0.08 5.40
N GLY A 84 7.44 0.88 4.96
CA GLY A 84 7.90 2.13 4.35
C GLY A 84 8.85 2.91 5.26
N GLY A 85 8.52 2.95 6.55
CA GLY A 85 9.34 3.66 7.54
C GLY A 85 9.30 5.18 7.39
N GLY A 86 10.03 5.86 8.26
CA GLY A 86 10.27 7.30 8.23
C GLY A 86 11.74 7.65 7.98
N LEU A 87 12.02 8.92 7.80
CA LEU A 87 13.39 9.42 7.62
C LEU A 87 14.31 8.97 8.76
N GLY A 88 15.50 8.48 8.42
CA GLY A 88 16.53 8.07 9.37
C GLY A 88 16.37 6.66 9.97
N GLN A 89 15.33 5.91 9.62
CA GLN A 89 15.15 4.54 10.11
C GLN A 89 16.04 3.54 9.37
N THR A 90 16.63 2.62 10.14
CA THR A 90 17.38 1.50 9.55
C THR A 90 16.43 0.45 8.94
N PRO A 91 16.90 -0.39 8.01
CA PRO A 91 16.08 -1.49 7.46
C PRO A 91 15.51 -2.41 8.55
N GLU A 92 16.28 -2.69 9.59
CA GLU A 92 15.88 -3.56 10.70
C GLU A 92 14.73 -2.93 11.51
N GLN A 93 14.80 -1.61 11.77
CA GLN A 93 13.72 -0.87 12.44
C GLN A 93 12.42 -0.88 11.60
N ARG A 94 12.53 -0.67 10.29
CA ARG A 94 11.39 -0.66 9.37
C ARG A 94 10.67 -2.00 9.31
N VAL A 95 11.38 -3.11 9.42
CA VAL A 95 10.83 -4.47 9.30
C VAL A 95 10.45 -5.09 10.66
N THR A 96 10.61 -4.36 11.77
CA THR A 96 10.26 -4.84 13.13
C THR A 96 8.80 -5.27 13.25
N VAL A 97 7.89 -4.59 12.56
CA VAL A 97 6.46 -4.94 12.53
C VAL A 97 6.23 -6.36 12.01
N VAL A 98 7.04 -6.81 11.04
CA VAL A 98 6.97 -8.17 10.49
C VAL A 98 7.43 -9.20 11.50
N SER A 99 8.56 -8.96 12.18
CA SER A 99 9.08 -9.87 13.20
C SER A 99 8.15 -9.98 14.41
N LYS A 100 7.57 -8.85 14.84
CA LYS A 100 6.73 -8.78 16.04
C LYS A 100 5.35 -9.37 15.83
N TYR A 101 4.68 -8.99 14.76
CA TYR A 101 3.28 -9.32 14.53
C TYR A 101 3.05 -10.42 13.49
N LYS A 102 4.07 -10.79 12.74
CA LYS A 102 4.00 -11.86 11.72
C LYS A 102 2.75 -11.73 10.84
N PRO A 103 2.53 -10.57 10.17
CA PRO A 103 1.35 -10.41 9.33
C PRO A 103 1.36 -11.42 8.18
N GLU A 104 0.20 -11.65 7.55
CA GLU A 104 0.11 -12.52 6.37
C GLU A 104 0.86 -11.92 5.19
N ILE A 105 0.82 -10.57 5.07
CA ILE A 105 1.43 -9.79 4.00
C ILE A 105 1.98 -8.47 4.58
N ALA A 106 3.06 -7.95 4.03
CA ALA A 106 3.57 -6.62 4.35
C ALA A 106 4.17 -5.98 3.10
N SER A 107 4.11 -4.64 3.00
CA SER A 107 4.66 -3.93 1.84
C SER A 107 6.18 -3.94 1.82
N PHE A 108 6.76 -3.84 0.62
CA PHE A 108 8.18 -3.93 0.41
C PHE A 108 8.61 -3.17 -0.84
N ASN A 109 9.28 -2.03 -0.69
CA ASN A 109 9.72 -1.20 -1.82
C ASN A 109 10.92 -1.79 -2.54
N MET A 110 10.85 -1.86 -3.88
CA MET A 110 11.80 -2.61 -4.69
C MET A 110 12.96 -1.79 -5.25
N GLY A 111 13.20 -0.60 -4.70
CA GLY A 111 14.33 0.24 -5.07
C GLY A 111 14.36 1.56 -4.33
N SER A 112 15.55 2.19 -4.28
CA SER A 112 15.70 3.54 -3.76
C SER A 112 15.20 4.56 -4.79
N MET A 113 14.56 5.61 -4.32
CA MET A 113 14.02 6.67 -5.18
C MET A 113 13.96 8.01 -4.44
N ASN A 114 13.88 9.11 -5.20
CA ASN A 114 13.38 10.35 -4.65
C ASN A 114 11.89 10.17 -4.39
N PHE A 115 11.45 10.32 -3.14
CA PHE A 115 10.03 10.25 -2.81
C PHE A 115 9.58 11.65 -2.42
N ALA A 116 9.11 12.41 -3.42
CA ALA A 116 8.87 13.84 -3.27
C ALA A 116 7.38 14.17 -3.18
N ILE A 117 7.02 14.86 -2.11
CA ILE A 117 5.65 15.34 -1.83
C ILE A 117 5.60 16.84 -1.57
N PHE A 118 6.73 17.54 -1.67
CA PHE A 118 6.83 18.99 -1.47
C PHE A 118 5.89 19.81 -2.37
N PRO A 119 5.51 19.40 -3.62
CA PRO A 119 4.58 20.19 -4.41
C PRO A 119 3.17 20.33 -3.81
N LEU A 120 2.85 19.54 -2.79
CA LEU A 120 1.59 19.70 -2.05
C LEU A 120 1.54 21.02 -1.28
N LEU A 121 2.70 21.61 -0.95
CA LEU A 121 2.80 22.92 -0.29
C LEU A 121 2.13 24.03 -1.10
N ASP A 122 2.20 23.99 -2.42
CA ASP A 122 1.59 25.00 -3.30
C ASP A 122 0.07 25.15 -3.09
N LYS A 123 -0.56 24.12 -2.53
CA LYS A 123 -2.01 24.07 -2.29
C LYS A 123 -2.40 24.40 -0.84
N MET A 124 -1.41 24.62 0.03
CA MET A 124 -1.64 24.76 1.48
C MET A 124 -1.20 26.13 1.95
N LYS A 125 -2.11 26.86 2.64
CA LYS A 125 -1.84 28.18 3.20
C LYS A 125 -1.57 28.16 4.71
N GLU A 126 -2.18 27.20 5.38
CA GLU A 126 -2.12 27.05 6.84
C GLU A 126 -1.91 25.58 7.21
N PHE A 127 -1.37 25.32 8.38
CA PHE A 127 -1.07 23.98 8.89
C PHE A 127 -1.60 23.84 10.30
N LYS A 128 -2.23 22.73 10.63
CA LYS A 128 -2.69 22.41 11.99
C LYS A 128 -1.52 22.20 12.94
N PHE A 129 -0.45 21.58 12.44
CA PHE A 129 0.73 21.26 13.23
C PHE A 129 2.01 21.77 12.54
N PRO A 130 2.97 22.34 13.29
CA PRO A 130 4.22 22.88 12.72
C PRO A 130 5.04 21.84 11.94
N TRP A 131 4.97 20.55 12.31
CA TRP A 131 5.70 19.49 11.66
C TRP A 131 5.26 19.25 10.21
N GLU A 132 4.01 19.52 9.85
CA GLU A 132 3.46 19.24 8.52
C GLU A 132 4.23 19.95 7.42
N LYS A 133 4.47 21.25 7.59
CA LYS A 133 5.25 22.05 6.65
C LYS A 133 6.67 21.53 6.50
N MET A 134 7.36 21.33 7.62
CA MET A 134 8.74 20.83 7.64
C MET A 134 8.86 19.44 6.98
N TYR A 135 7.88 18.57 7.22
CA TYR A 135 7.83 17.23 6.64
C TYR A 135 7.70 17.27 5.12
N LEU A 136 6.82 18.12 4.60
CA LEU A 136 6.63 18.30 3.16
C LEU A 136 7.88 18.94 2.51
N GLU A 137 8.42 20.02 3.09
CA GLU A 137 9.65 20.68 2.61
C GLU A 137 10.83 19.70 2.56
N ALA A 138 11.04 18.91 3.60
CA ALA A 138 12.14 17.95 3.68
C ALA A 138 12.10 16.88 2.58
N SER A 139 10.95 16.64 1.97
CA SER A 139 10.82 15.66 0.90
C SER A 139 11.49 16.08 -0.42
N GLU A 140 11.84 17.36 -0.59
CA GLU A 140 12.55 17.86 -1.76
C GLU A 140 13.99 17.33 -1.84
N ASP A 141 14.63 17.13 -0.68
CA ASP A 141 16.02 16.62 -0.57
C ASP A 141 16.04 15.26 0.15
N ALA A 142 15.03 14.41 -0.08
CA ALA A 142 14.92 13.12 0.56
C ALA A 142 15.07 11.97 -0.44
N ILE A 143 15.92 11.01 -0.09
CA ILE A 143 15.99 9.72 -0.77
C ILE A 143 15.28 8.69 0.11
N PHE A 144 14.31 7.98 -0.48
CA PHE A 144 13.72 6.79 0.13
C PHE A 144 14.63 5.58 -0.11
N PRO A 145 15.44 5.16 0.89
CA PRO A 145 16.50 4.18 0.68
C PRO A 145 15.98 2.75 0.73
N ASN A 146 16.14 2.02 -0.37
CA ASN A 146 15.85 0.59 -0.49
C ASN A 146 16.97 -0.08 -1.33
N THR A 147 18.15 -0.22 -0.71
CA THR A 147 19.32 -0.80 -1.36
C THR A 147 19.22 -2.32 -1.47
N PHE A 148 20.03 -2.96 -2.31
CA PHE A 148 20.10 -4.42 -2.38
C PHE A 148 20.45 -5.08 -1.04
N LYS A 149 21.22 -4.42 -0.20
CA LYS A 149 21.51 -4.89 1.17
C LYS A 149 20.25 -4.87 2.01
N SER A 150 19.51 -3.76 2.00
CA SER A 150 18.22 -3.63 2.71
C SER A 150 17.23 -4.66 2.22
N MET A 151 17.11 -4.83 0.90
CA MET A 151 16.20 -5.82 0.30
C MET A 151 16.51 -7.25 0.76
N ARG A 152 17.78 -7.64 0.84
CA ARG A 152 18.15 -8.97 1.38
C ARG A 152 17.80 -9.11 2.86
N THR A 153 18.02 -8.07 3.67
CA THR A 153 17.61 -8.08 5.09
C THR A 153 16.09 -8.28 5.22
N PHE A 154 15.30 -7.53 4.44
CA PHE A 154 13.84 -7.65 4.45
C PHE A 154 13.39 -9.04 4.01
N LEU A 155 13.86 -9.56 2.89
CA LEU A 155 13.48 -10.88 2.39
C LEU A 155 13.77 -11.99 3.42
N LYS A 156 14.93 -11.93 4.09
CA LYS A 156 15.25 -12.87 5.16
C LYS A 156 14.19 -12.84 6.25
N ILE A 157 13.85 -11.66 6.78
CA ILE A 157 12.89 -11.51 7.88
C ILE A 157 11.48 -11.88 7.42
N PHE A 158 11.06 -11.52 6.21
CA PHE A 158 9.76 -11.91 5.65
C PHE A 158 9.62 -13.44 5.59
N TYR A 159 10.63 -14.13 5.06
CA TYR A 159 10.55 -15.59 4.94
C TYR A 159 10.66 -16.33 6.28
N GLU A 160 11.47 -15.84 7.22
CA GLU A 160 11.55 -16.38 8.60
C GLU A 160 10.20 -16.29 9.33
N ASN A 161 9.36 -15.31 8.97
CA ASN A 161 8.04 -15.11 9.57
C ASN A 161 6.87 -15.57 8.67
N GLU A 162 7.13 -16.27 7.58
CA GLU A 162 6.13 -16.69 6.58
C GLU A 162 5.23 -15.52 6.10
N THR A 163 5.76 -14.29 6.06
CA THR A 163 5.04 -13.11 5.59
C THR A 163 5.27 -12.94 4.10
N LYS A 164 4.20 -12.80 3.32
CA LYS A 164 4.27 -12.54 1.89
C LYS A 164 4.71 -11.09 1.63
N PRO A 165 5.78 -10.83 0.85
CA PRO A 165 6.09 -9.47 0.43
C PRO A 165 5.07 -8.96 -0.61
N GLU A 166 4.49 -7.77 -0.39
CA GLU A 166 3.83 -6.97 -1.42
C GLU A 166 4.86 -6.02 -2.02
N LEU A 167 5.28 -6.28 -3.24
CA LEU A 167 6.41 -5.62 -3.88
C LEU A 167 5.96 -4.31 -4.54
N GLU A 168 6.22 -3.19 -3.89
CA GLU A 168 5.89 -1.86 -4.42
C GLU A 168 6.92 -1.43 -5.48
N VAL A 169 6.42 -1.15 -6.68
CA VAL A 169 7.19 -0.80 -7.88
C VAL A 169 6.75 0.58 -8.38
N TYR A 170 7.66 1.55 -8.32
CA TYR A 170 7.43 2.94 -8.72
C TYR A 170 8.02 3.27 -10.10
N ASP A 171 8.95 2.45 -10.58
CA ASP A 171 9.58 2.59 -11.89
C ASP A 171 10.05 1.24 -12.45
N ALA A 172 10.45 1.24 -13.74
CA ALA A 172 10.87 0.03 -14.44
C ALA A 172 12.19 -0.57 -13.92
N GLY A 173 13.07 0.23 -13.33
CA GLY A 173 14.31 -0.25 -12.72
C GLY A 173 14.03 -1.17 -11.53
N MET A 174 12.94 -0.94 -10.82
CA MET A 174 12.51 -1.80 -9.71
C MET A 174 12.07 -3.19 -10.18
N ILE A 175 11.50 -3.31 -11.39
CA ILE A 175 11.20 -4.63 -12.01
C ILE A 175 12.50 -5.39 -12.28
N ASN A 176 13.54 -4.71 -12.77
CA ASN A 176 14.86 -5.32 -12.96
C ASN A 176 15.46 -5.80 -11.62
N ASN A 177 15.28 -5.05 -10.54
CA ASN A 177 15.70 -5.46 -9.20
C ASN A 177 14.99 -6.76 -8.77
N ILE A 178 13.67 -6.84 -8.99
CA ILE A 178 12.88 -8.04 -8.71
C ILE A 178 13.40 -9.22 -9.53
N ALA A 179 13.55 -9.06 -10.84
CA ALA A 179 14.03 -10.10 -11.75
C ALA A 179 15.40 -10.63 -11.31
N PHE A 180 16.33 -9.74 -10.92
CA PHE A 180 17.62 -10.12 -10.37
C PHE A 180 17.48 -10.98 -9.09
N LEU A 181 16.62 -10.57 -8.15
CA LEU A 181 16.42 -11.32 -6.89
C LEU A 181 15.77 -12.69 -7.13
N VAL A 182 14.84 -12.79 -8.08
CA VAL A 182 14.22 -14.05 -8.49
C VAL A 182 15.26 -14.97 -9.14
N GLN A 183 16.04 -14.47 -10.09
CA GLN A 183 17.08 -15.24 -10.79
C GLN A 183 18.17 -15.76 -9.86
N ARG A 184 18.45 -15.03 -8.76
CA ARG A 184 19.39 -15.46 -7.73
C ARG A 184 18.81 -16.40 -6.69
N GLY A 185 17.53 -16.78 -6.83
CA GLY A 185 16.84 -17.64 -5.86
C GLY A 185 16.59 -16.97 -4.49
N LEU A 186 16.74 -15.65 -4.42
CA LEU A 186 16.51 -14.88 -3.19
C LEU A 186 15.04 -14.52 -2.99
N MET A 187 14.24 -14.57 -4.07
CA MET A 187 12.81 -14.29 -4.04
C MET A 187 12.02 -15.45 -4.66
N LYS A 188 11.02 -15.95 -3.92
CA LYS A 188 10.21 -17.11 -4.31
C LYS A 188 8.99 -16.67 -5.10
N THR A 189 8.77 -17.25 -6.27
CA THR A 189 7.56 -17.06 -7.09
C THR A 189 6.45 -18.06 -6.68
N PRO A 190 5.16 -17.76 -6.94
CA PRO A 190 4.66 -16.49 -7.50
C PRO A 190 4.77 -15.34 -6.49
N ILE A 191 5.21 -14.18 -6.98
CA ILE A 191 5.32 -12.94 -6.20
C ILE A 191 4.04 -12.11 -6.31
N TYR A 192 3.88 -11.10 -5.43
CA TYR A 192 2.80 -10.12 -5.52
C TYR A 192 3.39 -8.73 -5.76
N ILE A 193 3.09 -8.13 -6.91
CA ILE A 193 3.60 -6.82 -7.34
C ILE A 193 2.48 -5.79 -7.19
N GLN A 194 2.80 -4.62 -6.62
CA GLN A 194 1.95 -3.45 -6.63
C GLN A 194 2.61 -2.34 -7.43
N PHE A 195 2.05 -2.01 -8.60
CA PHE A 195 2.47 -0.84 -9.37
C PHE A 195 1.94 0.43 -8.73
N VAL A 196 2.84 1.34 -8.35
CA VAL A 196 2.52 2.61 -7.69
C VAL A 196 2.82 3.75 -8.63
N LEU A 197 1.81 4.48 -9.07
CA LEU A 197 1.94 5.50 -10.10
C LEU A 197 1.60 6.90 -9.58
N GLY A 198 2.25 7.92 -10.15
CA GLY A 198 1.92 9.32 -9.89
C GLY A 198 2.57 9.94 -8.65
N ILE A 199 3.52 9.26 -8.01
CA ILE A 199 4.40 9.85 -7.00
C ILE A 199 5.58 10.50 -7.71
N LEU A 200 5.90 11.75 -7.38
CA LEU A 200 7.06 12.45 -7.93
C LEU A 200 8.35 11.74 -7.50
N GLY A 201 9.19 11.41 -8.48
CA GLY A 201 10.36 10.56 -8.33
C GLY A 201 10.16 9.13 -8.86
N GLY A 202 8.91 8.71 -9.08
CA GLY A 202 8.51 7.50 -9.80
C GLY A 202 7.86 7.83 -11.15
N MET A 203 7.20 6.82 -11.75
CA MET A 203 6.51 6.99 -13.04
C MET A 203 5.17 7.73 -12.90
N ALA A 204 4.87 8.58 -13.87
CA ALA A 204 3.59 9.28 -13.94
C ALA A 204 2.42 8.30 -14.10
N ALA A 205 1.26 8.66 -13.54
CA ALA A 205 0.04 7.86 -13.62
C ALA A 205 -0.64 8.01 -14.98
N THR A 206 -0.14 7.26 -15.97
CA THR A 206 -0.72 7.13 -17.31
C THR A 206 -0.93 5.67 -17.67
N VAL A 207 -1.85 5.41 -18.59
CA VAL A 207 -2.14 4.04 -19.06
C VAL A 207 -0.93 3.44 -19.73
N GLU A 208 -0.20 4.22 -20.52
CA GLU A 208 1.02 3.77 -21.21
C GLU A 208 2.08 3.30 -20.23
N ASN A 209 2.27 4.01 -19.11
CA ASN A 209 3.20 3.62 -18.07
C ASN A 209 2.76 2.34 -17.34
N LEU A 210 1.47 2.19 -17.05
CA LEU A 210 0.93 0.96 -16.45
C LEU A 210 1.15 -0.24 -17.37
N VAL A 211 0.79 -0.11 -18.66
CA VAL A 211 1.01 -1.16 -19.67
C VAL A 211 2.49 -1.50 -19.79
N PHE A 212 3.36 -0.48 -19.85
CA PHE A 212 4.81 -0.67 -19.93
C PHE A 212 5.39 -1.42 -18.73
N LEU A 213 4.94 -1.10 -17.51
CA LEU A 213 5.38 -1.81 -16.30
C LEU A 213 4.90 -3.27 -16.31
N TYR A 214 3.63 -3.51 -16.66
CA TYR A 214 3.08 -4.86 -16.76
C TYR A 214 3.83 -5.70 -17.80
N ASP A 215 4.01 -5.18 -19.01
CA ASP A 215 4.74 -5.87 -20.08
C ASP A 215 6.20 -6.13 -19.71
N SER A 216 6.83 -5.19 -18.99
CA SER A 216 8.21 -5.36 -18.51
C SER A 216 8.29 -6.48 -17.48
N ALA A 217 7.33 -6.56 -16.55
CA ALA A 217 7.24 -7.66 -15.59
C ALA A 217 7.00 -9.00 -16.30
N CYS A 218 6.11 -9.06 -17.28
CA CYS A 218 5.87 -10.28 -18.09
C CYS A 218 7.14 -10.75 -18.79
N ARG A 219 7.90 -9.84 -19.42
CA ARG A 219 9.15 -10.19 -20.12
C ARG A 219 10.27 -10.61 -19.18
N MET A 220 10.44 -9.97 -18.03
CA MET A 220 11.61 -10.16 -17.16
C MET A 220 11.39 -11.22 -16.09
N ILE A 221 10.17 -11.39 -15.60
CA ILE A 221 9.81 -12.28 -14.50
C ILE A 221 9.00 -13.49 -15.01
N GLY A 222 8.19 -13.29 -16.05
CA GLY A 222 7.25 -14.27 -16.59
C GLY A 222 5.84 -14.10 -16.00
N GLU A 223 4.83 -14.01 -16.87
CA GLU A 223 3.43 -13.72 -16.54
C GLU A 223 2.86 -14.64 -15.43
N LYS A 224 3.23 -15.92 -15.46
CA LYS A 224 2.74 -16.91 -14.48
C LYS A 224 3.42 -16.84 -13.12
N ASN A 225 4.47 -16.02 -12.99
CA ASN A 225 5.29 -15.94 -11.80
C ASN A 225 4.89 -14.79 -10.87
N PHE A 226 3.84 -14.03 -11.20
CA PHE A 226 3.35 -12.97 -10.33
C PHE A 226 1.83 -12.78 -10.41
N VAL A 227 1.27 -12.31 -9.32
CA VAL A 227 -0.03 -11.64 -9.22
C VAL A 227 0.25 -10.16 -9.05
N TRP A 228 -0.62 -9.27 -9.51
CA TRP A 228 -0.34 -7.85 -9.45
C TRP A 228 -1.56 -7.00 -9.09
N SER A 229 -1.30 -5.81 -8.57
CA SER A 229 -2.25 -4.75 -8.30
C SER A 229 -1.69 -3.41 -8.78
N VAL A 230 -2.54 -2.39 -8.80
CA VAL A 230 -2.17 -1.01 -9.08
C VAL A 230 -2.79 -0.08 -8.07
N CYS A 231 -2.04 0.97 -7.72
CA CYS A 231 -2.55 2.17 -7.07
C CYS A 231 -1.97 3.42 -7.74
N ALA A 232 -2.60 4.56 -7.54
CA ALA A 232 -2.10 5.82 -8.09
C ALA A 232 -2.50 7.02 -7.22
N ALA A 233 -1.62 8.02 -7.18
CA ALA A 233 -1.80 9.19 -6.33
C ALA A 233 -2.91 10.14 -6.80
N GLY A 234 -3.72 10.58 -5.87
CA GLY A 234 -4.71 11.64 -6.01
C GLY A 234 -5.80 11.34 -7.07
N ARG A 235 -6.03 12.28 -7.99
CA ARG A 235 -7.09 12.15 -9.01
C ARG A 235 -6.92 10.96 -9.96
N PHE A 236 -5.75 10.36 -9.98
CA PHE A 236 -5.44 9.23 -10.85
C PHE A 236 -5.80 7.87 -10.24
N GLU A 237 -6.11 7.81 -8.94
CA GLU A 237 -6.44 6.57 -8.23
C GLU A 237 -7.52 5.75 -8.96
N MET A 238 -8.72 6.31 -9.11
CA MET A 238 -9.82 5.58 -9.74
C MET A 238 -9.57 5.23 -11.22
N PRO A 239 -9.07 6.14 -12.09
CA PRO A 239 -8.74 5.80 -13.48
C PRO A 239 -7.71 4.68 -13.60
N MET A 240 -6.60 4.74 -12.87
CA MET A 240 -5.55 3.72 -12.97
C MET A 240 -6.00 2.38 -12.41
N CYS A 241 -6.70 2.37 -11.28
CA CYS A 241 -7.27 1.14 -10.74
C CYS A 241 -8.29 0.50 -11.70
N THR A 242 -9.13 1.29 -12.36
CA THR A 242 -10.05 0.79 -13.38
C THR A 242 -9.30 0.14 -14.55
N HIS A 243 -8.27 0.80 -15.08
CA HIS A 243 -7.44 0.20 -16.13
C HIS A 243 -6.76 -1.09 -15.67
N GLY A 244 -6.23 -1.11 -14.44
CA GLY A 244 -5.64 -2.33 -13.88
C GLY A 244 -6.61 -3.49 -13.80
N LEU A 245 -7.84 -3.25 -13.36
CA LEU A 245 -8.91 -4.27 -13.32
C LEU A 245 -9.24 -4.80 -14.72
N LEU A 246 -9.35 -3.93 -15.74
CA LEU A 246 -9.59 -4.31 -17.12
C LEU A 246 -8.44 -5.14 -17.73
N MET A 247 -7.22 -4.95 -17.24
CA MET A 247 -6.04 -5.73 -17.61
C MET A 247 -5.89 -7.05 -16.81
N GLY A 248 -6.86 -7.39 -15.94
CA GLY A 248 -6.82 -8.62 -15.13
C GLY A 248 -6.02 -8.50 -13.83
N GLY A 249 -5.66 -7.28 -13.39
CA GLY A 249 -5.00 -7.02 -12.13
C GLY A 249 -5.98 -6.79 -10.98
N ASN A 250 -5.44 -6.49 -9.81
CA ASN A 250 -6.15 -6.11 -8.61
C ASN A 250 -6.04 -4.58 -8.38
N ALA A 251 -6.78 -4.04 -7.43
CA ALA A 251 -6.81 -2.60 -7.19
C ALA A 251 -6.59 -2.25 -5.71
N ARG A 252 -5.76 -1.23 -5.47
CA ARG A 252 -5.63 -0.57 -4.18
C ARG A 252 -6.15 0.86 -4.28
N VAL A 253 -7.10 1.20 -3.41
CA VAL A 253 -7.65 2.55 -3.24
C VAL A 253 -7.72 2.90 -1.76
N GLY A 254 -7.70 4.19 -1.43
CA GLY A 254 -7.86 4.62 -0.05
C GLY A 254 -7.35 6.02 0.24
N MET A 255 -7.57 6.46 1.47
CA MET A 255 -7.22 7.82 1.90
C MET A 255 -5.69 8.02 2.04
N GLU A 256 -4.90 6.98 1.92
CA GLU A 256 -3.45 7.07 1.73
C GLU A 256 -3.12 7.61 0.34
N ASP A 257 -3.85 7.18 -0.69
CA ASP A 257 -3.55 7.47 -2.09
C ASP A 257 -4.38 8.67 -2.60
N ALA A 258 -5.65 8.82 -2.17
CA ALA A 258 -6.51 9.95 -2.56
C ALA A 258 -7.47 10.39 -1.46
N LEU A 259 -7.70 11.71 -1.34
CA LEU A 259 -8.61 12.31 -0.36
C LEU A 259 -9.99 12.68 -0.94
N SER A 260 -10.28 12.28 -2.17
CA SER A 260 -11.53 12.64 -2.84
C SER A 260 -12.14 11.45 -3.58
N VAL A 261 -13.42 11.24 -3.40
CA VAL A 261 -14.20 10.24 -4.15
C VAL A 261 -14.36 10.65 -5.61
N SER A 262 -14.56 11.95 -5.85
CA SER A 262 -14.63 12.56 -7.17
C SER A 262 -14.26 14.04 -7.09
N LYS A 263 -14.16 14.71 -8.24
CA LYS A 263 -13.81 16.15 -8.28
C LYS A 263 -14.76 16.96 -7.39
N GLY A 264 -14.20 17.62 -6.36
CA GLY A 264 -14.95 18.47 -5.42
C GLY A 264 -15.73 17.70 -4.34
N VAL A 265 -15.64 16.37 -4.30
CA VAL A 265 -16.31 15.54 -3.28
C VAL A 265 -15.25 14.84 -2.43
N PRO A 266 -15.01 15.28 -1.17
CA PRO A 266 -14.05 14.63 -0.30
C PRO A 266 -14.48 13.20 0.05
N ALA A 267 -13.52 12.30 0.20
CA ALA A 267 -13.72 11.00 0.81
C ALA A 267 -13.89 11.19 2.33
N LYS A 268 -14.97 10.70 2.88
CA LYS A 268 -15.23 10.74 4.33
C LYS A 268 -14.71 9.49 5.03
N SER A 269 -14.52 8.42 4.28
CA SER A 269 -13.98 7.14 4.77
C SER A 269 -13.27 6.37 3.66
N ASN A 270 -12.46 5.38 4.05
CA ASN A 270 -11.90 4.42 3.09
C ASN A 270 -13.00 3.58 2.43
N ALA A 271 -14.09 3.32 3.13
CA ALA A 271 -15.23 2.59 2.58
C ALA A 271 -15.87 3.29 1.37
N ASP A 272 -15.88 4.63 1.33
CA ASP A 272 -16.41 5.39 0.18
C ASP A 272 -15.62 5.11 -1.10
N LEU A 273 -14.29 5.04 -0.99
CA LEU A 273 -13.40 4.76 -2.11
C LEU A 273 -13.52 3.30 -2.56
N ILE A 274 -13.57 2.35 -1.61
CA ILE A 274 -13.78 0.92 -1.88
C ILE A 274 -15.16 0.70 -2.55
N ALA A 275 -16.22 1.27 -2.01
CA ALA A 275 -17.56 1.14 -2.61
C ALA A 275 -17.59 1.67 -4.04
N LYS A 276 -16.86 2.76 -4.33
CA LYS A 276 -16.79 3.33 -5.67
C LYS A 276 -16.08 2.40 -6.65
N ILE A 277 -14.87 1.91 -6.31
CA ILE A 277 -14.11 1.05 -7.23
C ILE A 277 -14.82 -0.29 -7.46
N ILE A 278 -15.45 -0.87 -6.45
CA ILE A 278 -16.23 -2.10 -6.59
C ILE A 278 -17.45 -1.88 -7.49
N ARG A 279 -18.14 -0.75 -7.37
CA ARG A 279 -19.25 -0.41 -8.29
C ARG A 279 -18.77 -0.32 -9.73
N ILE A 280 -17.61 0.32 -9.97
CA ILE A 280 -17.00 0.39 -11.32
C ILE A 280 -16.63 -1.00 -11.80
N ALA A 281 -16.03 -1.84 -10.98
CA ALA A 281 -15.65 -3.20 -11.33
C ALA A 281 -16.86 -4.07 -11.74
N LYS A 282 -17.98 -3.92 -11.04
CA LYS A 282 -19.22 -4.66 -11.35
C LYS A 282 -19.82 -4.31 -12.70
N GLU A 283 -19.62 -3.09 -13.20
CA GLU A 283 -20.05 -2.72 -14.58
C GLU A 283 -19.28 -3.50 -15.65
N PHE A 284 -18.19 -4.19 -15.28
CA PHE A 284 -17.37 -5.03 -16.13
C PHE A 284 -17.42 -6.52 -15.70
N ASP A 285 -18.44 -6.93 -14.96
CA ASP A 285 -18.61 -8.29 -14.43
C ASP A 285 -17.43 -8.79 -13.57
N ILE A 286 -16.70 -7.88 -12.91
CA ILE A 286 -15.61 -8.19 -11.98
C ILE A 286 -16.13 -8.15 -10.55
N GLU A 287 -16.08 -9.28 -9.85
CA GLU A 287 -16.56 -9.40 -8.48
C GLU A 287 -15.42 -9.24 -7.46
N PRO A 288 -15.69 -8.68 -6.27
CA PRO A 288 -14.70 -8.63 -5.22
C PRO A 288 -14.37 -10.03 -4.68
N ALA A 289 -13.09 -10.31 -4.56
CA ALA A 289 -12.61 -11.50 -3.86
C ALA A 289 -12.84 -11.33 -2.35
N THR A 290 -13.36 -12.37 -1.71
CA THR A 290 -13.40 -12.45 -0.25
C THR A 290 -11.99 -12.59 0.32
N PRO A 291 -11.75 -12.30 1.63
CA PRO A 291 -10.43 -12.54 2.24
C PRO A 291 -9.94 -13.99 2.08
N ALA A 292 -10.83 -14.97 2.16
CA ALA A 292 -10.48 -16.36 1.95
C ALA A 292 -9.96 -16.62 0.53
N GLU A 293 -10.65 -16.09 -0.49
CA GLU A 293 -10.23 -16.19 -1.89
C GLU A 293 -8.94 -15.41 -2.16
N ALA A 294 -8.78 -14.21 -1.59
CA ALA A 294 -7.56 -13.43 -1.68
C ALA A 294 -6.35 -14.18 -1.06
N ARG A 295 -6.53 -14.89 0.06
CA ARG A 295 -5.51 -15.75 0.63
C ARG A 295 -5.09 -16.87 -0.33
N GLN A 296 -6.03 -17.48 -1.02
CA GLN A 296 -5.74 -18.51 -2.02
C GLN A 296 -5.00 -17.91 -3.23
N MET A 297 -5.49 -16.79 -3.78
CA MET A 297 -4.89 -16.11 -4.94
C MET A 297 -3.43 -15.68 -4.65
N LEU A 298 -3.14 -15.24 -3.43
CA LEU A 298 -1.82 -14.75 -3.02
C LEU A 298 -0.95 -15.83 -2.36
N GLY A 299 -1.49 -17.02 -2.05
CA GLY A 299 -0.76 -18.07 -1.34
C GLY A 299 -0.34 -17.66 0.07
N LEU A 300 -1.24 -17.03 0.85
CA LEU A 300 -0.95 -16.53 2.19
C LEU A 300 -1.04 -17.65 3.24
N LYS A 301 -0.34 -17.46 4.35
CA LYS A 301 -0.27 -18.44 5.46
C LYS A 301 -1.55 -18.58 6.28
N GLY A 302 -2.48 -17.63 6.17
CA GLY A 302 -3.74 -17.61 6.91
C GLY A 302 -3.68 -16.89 8.26
N ILE A 303 -4.85 -16.36 8.67
CA ILE A 303 -5.02 -15.54 9.88
C ILE A 303 -4.68 -16.27 11.19
N GLY A 304 -4.69 -17.60 11.19
CA GLY A 304 -4.32 -18.40 12.37
C GLY A 304 -2.81 -18.39 12.69
N LYS A 305 -1.96 -17.93 11.77
CA LYS A 305 -0.49 -17.89 11.93
C LYS A 305 0.06 -16.48 12.23
N VAL A 306 -0.79 -15.47 12.38
CA VAL A 306 -0.35 -14.12 12.76
C VAL A 306 -0.20 -13.98 14.29
N ALA A 307 0.63 -13.04 14.75
CA ALA A 307 0.93 -12.82 16.17
C ALA A 307 0.26 -11.55 16.73
N TYR A 308 -1.03 -11.33 16.42
CA TYR A 308 -1.86 -10.25 16.95
C TYR A 308 -3.31 -10.69 17.15
#